data_a6ed9a140645fd632de1a82ab4e949b4
#
_entry.id   a6ed9a140645fd632de1a82ab4e949b4
#
_cell.length_a   1.000
_cell.length_b   1.000
_cell.length_c   1.000
_cell.angle_alpha   90.00
_cell.angle_beta   90.00
_cell.angle_gamma   90.00
#
_symmetry.space_group_name_H-M   'P 1'
#
loop_
_entity.id
_entity.type
_entity.pdbx_description
1 polymer ?
#
loop_
_entity_poly.entity_id
_entity_poly.type
_entity_poly.pdbx_seq_one_letter_code
_entity_poly.pdbx_strand_id
1 'polypeptide(L)'
;ISAMILQKLKADAEAYLGEKVTDAVITVPAYFNDAQRQATKDAGKIAGLNVLRIINEPTAASLAYGLDKKKDETIAVYDLGGGTFDVSILEIGDGTFQVKSTNGDTHLGGDDFDQRIMDWLIEEFKKDQGIDLSGDKTALQRLKEAAEKVKIELSSVQKAEVNLPFITADSSGPKHLNITLTRAKLEQLVMDLVEKTMEPCKQALADADRKASQIDEVVLVGGQTRMPLVQEKVKQFFGKEPNKGVNPDEVVAIGAAIQAGVLKGEVKDVLLLDVTPLTLGIETLGGVATPLINRNTTIPTSKTQVFSTAADNQPSVEIHVLQGERPMAADNRTLGRFILD
;
A
#
# COMPACT_ATOMS: atom_id res chain seq x y z
N ILE A 1 -5.69 -17.38 -0.93
CA ILE A 1 -5.89 -16.38 -2.00
C ILE A 1 -4.54 -15.88 -2.48
N SER A 2 -3.71 -15.23 -1.66
CA SER A 2 -2.42 -14.66 -2.08
C SER A 2 -1.49 -15.68 -2.75
N ALA A 3 -1.41 -16.90 -2.21
CA ALA A 3 -0.61 -17.98 -2.82
C ALA A 3 -1.10 -18.35 -4.24
N MET A 4 -2.39 -18.26 -4.52
CA MET A 4 -2.94 -18.53 -5.87
C MET A 4 -2.49 -17.48 -6.88
N ILE A 5 -2.42 -16.21 -6.46
CA ILE A 5 -1.91 -15.11 -7.29
C ILE A 5 -0.43 -15.36 -7.59
N LEU A 6 0.38 -15.67 -6.56
CA LEU A 6 1.80 -15.96 -6.73
C LEU A 6 2.06 -17.21 -7.58
N GLN A 7 1.21 -18.24 -7.48
CA GLN A 7 1.27 -19.41 -8.36
C GLN A 7 1.00 -19.06 -9.82
N LYS A 8 0.01 -18.17 -10.06
CA LYS A 8 -0.28 -17.69 -11.43
C LYS A 8 0.90 -16.91 -12.00
N LEU A 9 1.45 -15.97 -11.24
CA LEU A 9 2.63 -15.18 -11.65
C LEU A 9 3.83 -16.09 -11.93
N LYS A 10 4.07 -17.10 -11.07
CA LYS A 10 5.13 -18.10 -11.29
C LYS A 10 4.89 -18.86 -12.59
N ALA A 11 3.68 -19.38 -12.81
CA ALA A 11 3.34 -20.13 -14.02
C ALA A 11 3.51 -19.29 -15.30
N ASP A 12 3.13 -18.02 -15.26
CA ASP A 12 3.28 -17.10 -16.39
C ASP A 12 4.77 -16.81 -16.67
N ALA A 13 5.58 -16.62 -15.63
CA ALA A 13 7.01 -16.44 -15.76
C ALA A 13 7.69 -17.69 -16.34
N GLU A 14 7.36 -18.88 -15.84
CA GLU A 14 7.87 -20.16 -16.35
C GLU A 14 7.47 -20.39 -17.81
N ALA A 15 6.24 -20.05 -18.19
CA ALA A 15 5.78 -20.15 -19.57
C ALA A 15 6.53 -19.20 -20.52
N TYR A 16 6.83 -17.99 -20.04
CA TYR A 16 7.58 -17.00 -20.81
C TYR A 16 9.06 -17.36 -20.96
N LEU A 17 9.71 -17.78 -19.87
CA LEU A 17 11.13 -18.08 -19.83
C LEU A 17 11.47 -19.46 -20.42
N GLY A 18 10.53 -20.40 -20.43
CA GLY A 18 10.75 -21.79 -20.84
C GLY A 18 11.52 -22.63 -19.81
N GLU A 19 11.68 -22.12 -18.59
CA GLU A 19 12.40 -22.79 -17.49
C GLU A 19 11.69 -22.61 -16.14
N LYS A 20 12.09 -23.41 -15.13
CA LYS A 20 11.49 -23.33 -13.79
C LYS A 20 11.95 -22.09 -13.04
N VAL A 21 11.00 -21.41 -12.41
CA VAL A 21 11.25 -20.31 -11.49
C VAL A 21 11.18 -20.81 -10.05
N THR A 22 12.31 -20.74 -9.33
CA THR A 22 12.43 -21.26 -7.97
C THR A 22 12.54 -20.17 -6.91
N ASP A 23 13.21 -19.07 -7.24
CA ASP A 23 13.50 -17.98 -6.31
C ASP A 23 12.68 -16.75 -6.64
N ALA A 24 12.32 -15.96 -5.62
CA ALA A 24 11.58 -14.72 -5.80
C ALA A 24 11.95 -13.65 -4.77
N VAL A 25 11.93 -12.41 -5.21
CA VAL A 25 11.77 -11.22 -4.38
C VAL A 25 10.30 -10.82 -4.46
N ILE A 26 9.65 -10.61 -3.32
CA ILE A 26 8.23 -10.28 -3.26
C ILE A 26 8.07 -8.92 -2.59
N THR A 27 7.26 -8.06 -3.18
CA THR A 27 6.95 -6.74 -2.63
C THR A 27 5.75 -6.77 -1.71
N VAL A 28 5.73 -5.85 -0.75
CA VAL A 28 4.61 -5.62 0.16
C VAL A 28 4.43 -4.12 0.39
N PRO A 29 3.21 -3.65 0.69
CA PRO A 29 3.00 -2.30 1.16
C PRO A 29 3.90 -1.95 2.33
N ALA A 30 4.44 -0.71 2.35
CA ALA A 30 5.41 -0.33 3.37
C ALA A 30 4.81 -0.34 4.78
N TYR A 31 3.54 -0.02 4.90
CA TYR A 31 2.83 0.08 6.19
C TYR A 31 2.24 -1.25 6.69
N PHE A 32 2.56 -2.38 6.02
CA PHE A 32 2.20 -3.71 6.51
C PHE A 32 2.89 -4.01 7.84
N ASN A 33 2.12 -4.58 8.79
CA ASN A 33 2.64 -5.12 10.04
C ASN A 33 3.36 -6.47 9.81
N ASP A 34 4.04 -6.96 10.85
CA ASP A 34 4.81 -8.21 10.79
C ASP A 34 3.96 -9.42 10.35
N ALA A 35 2.73 -9.55 10.87
CA ALA A 35 1.85 -10.67 10.52
C ALA A 35 1.47 -10.66 9.02
N GLN A 36 1.22 -9.49 8.42
CA GLN A 36 0.92 -9.36 7.01
C GLN A 36 2.15 -9.68 6.13
N ARG A 37 3.34 -9.24 6.54
CA ARG A 37 4.62 -9.58 5.89
C ARG A 37 4.89 -11.08 5.93
N GLN A 38 4.72 -11.70 7.11
CA GLN A 38 4.90 -13.15 7.27
C GLN A 38 3.88 -13.94 6.44
N ALA A 39 2.61 -13.53 6.42
CA ALA A 39 1.58 -14.15 5.59
C ALA A 39 1.92 -14.09 4.08
N THR A 40 2.51 -12.99 3.62
CA THR A 40 2.97 -12.85 2.22
C THR A 40 4.15 -13.78 1.95
N LYS A 41 5.12 -13.88 2.87
CA LYS A 41 6.24 -14.81 2.77
C LYS A 41 5.78 -16.27 2.74
N ASP A 42 4.81 -16.62 3.57
CA ASP A 42 4.24 -17.96 3.61
C ASP A 42 3.43 -18.28 2.34
N ALA A 43 2.72 -17.30 1.79
CA ALA A 43 2.04 -17.42 0.49
C ALA A 43 3.04 -17.74 -0.63
N GLY A 44 4.22 -17.11 -0.62
CA GLY A 44 5.31 -17.44 -1.55
C GLY A 44 5.78 -18.88 -1.44
N LYS A 45 5.99 -19.35 -0.21
CA LYS A 45 6.36 -20.77 0.04
C LYS A 45 5.25 -21.74 -0.43
N ILE A 46 3.98 -21.44 -0.15
CA ILE A 46 2.85 -22.25 -0.60
C ILE A 46 2.78 -22.26 -2.13
N ALA A 47 3.14 -21.18 -2.79
CA ALA A 47 3.24 -21.10 -4.25
C ALA A 47 4.44 -21.88 -4.83
N GLY A 48 5.28 -22.49 -3.99
CA GLY A 48 6.48 -23.21 -4.41
C GLY A 48 7.64 -22.29 -4.79
N LEU A 49 7.74 -21.14 -4.16
CA LEU A 49 8.83 -20.17 -4.32
C LEU A 49 9.71 -20.14 -3.07
N ASN A 50 11.01 -20.10 -3.27
CA ASN A 50 11.97 -19.71 -2.25
C ASN A 50 12.01 -18.18 -2.18
N VAL A 51 11.44 -17.60 -1.13
CA VAL A 51 11.37 -16.16 -0.96
C VAL A 51 12.70 -15.63 -0.43
N LEU A 52 13.52 -15.08 -1.32
CA LEU A 52 14.85 -14.56 -0.99
C LEU A 52 14.73 -13.30 -0.13
N ARG A 53 13.77 -12.43 -0.44
CA ARG A 53 13.53 -11.18 0.29
C ARG A 53 12.09 -10.72 0.14
N ILE A 54 11.56 -10.12 1.20
CA ILE A 54 10.39 -9.25 1.16
C ILE A 54 10.92 -7.81 1.14
N ILE A 55 10.47 -6.99 0.19
CA ILE A 55 10.86 -5.58 0.04
C ILE A 55 9.61 -4.70 0.03
N ASN A 56 9.70 -3.49 0.59
CA ASN A 56 8.60 -2.53 0.55
C ASN A 56 8.40 -1.97 -0.87
N GLU A 57 7.15 -1.82 -1.28
CA GLU A 57 6.78 -1.31 -2.61
C GLU A 57 7.39 0.06 -2.92
N PRO A 58 7.31 1.08 -2.04
CA PRO A 58 7.94 2.38 -2.32
C PRO A 58 9.47 2.29 -2.34
N THR A 59 10.05 1.36 -1.59
CA THR A 59 11.50 1.11 -1.63
C THR A 59 11.91 0.48 -2.96
N ALA A 60 11.15 -0.49 -3.46
CA ALA A 60 11.36 -1.05 -4.79
C ALA A 60 11.21 0.02 -5.88
N ALA A 61 10.15 0.84 -5.80
CA ALA A 61 9.92 1.92 -6.75
C ALA A 61 11.08 2.94 -6.76
N SER A 62 11.65 3.26 -5.60
CA SER A 62 12.80 4.15 -5.50
C SER A 62 14.05 3.59 -6.16
N LEU A 63 14.28 2.27 -6.07
CA LEU A 63 15.38 1.60 -6.79
C LEU A 63 15.22 1.76 -8.31
N ALA A 64 14.01 1.53 -8.83
CA ALA A 64 13.75 1.68 -10.26
C ALA A 64 13.88 3.14 -10.74
N TYR A 65 13.45 4.10 -9.92
CA TYR A 65 13.56 5.52 -10.22
C TYR A 65 15.01 6.03 -10.15
N GLY A 66 15.75 5.61 -9.10
CA GLY A 66 16.99 6.23 -8.69
C GLY A 66 18.27 5.53 -9.17
N LEU A 67 18.15 4.34 -9.82
CA LEU A 67 19.34 3.52 -10.16
C LEU A 67 20.40 4.30 -10.98
N ASP A 68 19.96 5.15 -11.89
CA ASP A 68 20.82 5.94 -12.77
C ASP A 68 21.10 7.36 -12.25
N LYS A 69 20.60 7.71 -11.07
CA LYS A 69 20.76 9.06 -10.49
C LYS A 69 22.13 9.22 -9.89
N LYS A 70 22.81 10.29 -10.29
CA LYS A 70 24.15 10.65 -9.81
C LYS A 70 24.16 11.79 -8.79
N LYS A 71 23.00 12.42 -8.56
CA LYS A 71 22.88 13.54 -7.60
C LYS A 71 22.10 13.04 -6.39
N ASP A 72 22.43 13.59 -5.24
CA ASP A 72 21.65 13.40 -4.04
C ASP A 72 20.29 14.09 -4.21
N GLU A 73 19.22 13.34 -4.00
CA GLU A 73 17.84 13.79 -4.08
C GLU A 73 17.06 13.33 -2.84
N THR A 74 16.19 14.18 -2.32
CA THR A 74 15.15 13.77 -1.36
C THR A 74 13.86 13.59 -2.12
N ILE A 75 13.35 12.38 -2.16
CA ILE A 75 12.14 12.05 -2.91
C ILE A 75 10.99 11.65 -2.00
N ALA A 76 9.78 11.91 -2.44
CA ALA A 76 8.56 11.33 -1.89
C ALA A 76 8.02 10.28 -2.86
N VAL A 77 7.84 9.06 -2.40
CA VAL A 77 7.11 8.03 -3.14
C VAL A 77 5.69 8.01 -2.61
N TYR A 78 4.73 8.32 -3.48
CA TYR A 78 3.30 8.35 -3.19
C TYR A 78 2.67 7.16 -3.92
N ASP A 79 2.32 6.12 -3.18
CA ASP A 79 1.80 4.86 -3.69
C ASP A 79 0.33 4.70 -3.32
N LEU A 80 -0.56 4.82 -4.31
CA LEU A 80 -1.99 4.60 -4.16
C LEU A 80 -2.42 3.50 -5.13
N GLY A 81 -2.50 2.30 -4.60
CA GLY A 81 -2.89 1.10 -5.33
C GLY A 81 -4.39 0.79 -5.26
N GLY A 82 -4.73 -0.47 -5.43
CA GLY A 82 -6.13 -0.94 -5.38
C GLY A 82 -6.71 -1.00 -3.98
N GLY A 83 -5.91 -1.29 -2.95
CA GLY A 83 -6.40 -1.52 -1.58
C GLY A 83 -5.60 -0.84 -0.48
N THR A 84 -4.45 -0.25 -0.79
CA THR A 84 -3.57 0.41 0.19
C THR A 84 -3.05 1.74 -0.32
N PHE A 85 -2.78 2.62 0.61
CA PHE A 85 -2.05 3.87 0.40
C PHE A 85 -0.79 3.89 1.24
N ASP A 86 0.35 4.14 0.63
CA ASP A 86 1.63 4.34 1.30
C ASP A 86 2.30 5.63 0.81
N VAL A 87 2.98 6.31 1.71
CA VAL A 87 3.88 7.42 1.39
C VAL A 87 5.19 7.23 2.12
N SER A 88 6.30 7.32 1.39
CA SER A 88 7.65 7.21 1.95
C SER A 88 8.51 8.36 1.52
N ILE A 89 9.32 8.89 2.46
CA ILE A 89 10.33 9.90 2.20
C ILE A 89 11.69 9.20 2.19
N LEU A 90 12.43 9.38 1.11
CA LEU A 90 13.73 8.74 0.92
C LEU A 90 14.78 9.78 0.54
N GLU A 91 16.01 9.52 0.96
CA GLU A 91 17.23 10.14 0.42
C GLU A 91 17.90 9.14 -0.50
N ILE A 92 18.17 9.56 -1.71
CA ILE A 92 18.86 8.74 -2.73
C ILE A 92 20.07 9.49 -3.24
N GLY A 93 21.16 8.79 -3.48
CA GLY A 93 22.39 9.36 -4.02
C GLY A 93 23.53 8.37 -3.99
N ASP A 94 24.36 8.39 -5.03
CA ASP A 94 25.56 7.58 -5.18
C ASP A 94 25.36 6.08 -4.82
N GLY A 95 24.29 5.50 -5.36
CA GLY A 95 23.92 4.09 -5.11
C GLY A 95 23.30 3.81 -3.73
N THR A 96 23.16 4.81 -2.87
CA THR A 96 22.51 4.66 -1.55
C THR A 96 21.05 5.08 -1.63
N PHE A 97 20.18 4.24 -1.08
CA PHE A 97 18.73 4.45 -0.96
C PHE A 97 18.37 4.32 0.50
N GLN A 98 18.11 5.44 1.15
CA GLN A 98 17.77 5.49 2.56
C GLN A 98 16.34 5.95 2.78
N VAL A 99 15.48 5.07 3.30
CA VAL A 99 14.17 5.46 3.78
C VAL A 99 14.33 6.26 5.07
N LYS A 100 13.72 7.45 5.13
CA LYS A 100 13.72 8.33 6.33
C LYS A 100 12.46 8.11 7.13
N SER A 101 11.34 7.97 6.45
CA SER A 101 10.06 7.71 7.08
C SER A 101 9.10 7.04 6.10
N THR A 102 8.13 6.33 6.65
CA THR A 102 6.99 5.80 5.93
C THR A 102 5.71 5.96 6.76
N ASN A 103 4.61 6.18 6.10
CA ASN A 103 3.27 6.24 6.70
C ASN A 103 2.24 5.78 5.67
N GLY A 104 1.00 5.48 6.08
CA GLY A 104 -0.01 5.05 5.13
C GLY A 104 -1.32 4.60 5.77
N ASP A 105 -2.19 4.05 4.92
CA ASP A 105 -3.45 3.43 5.30
C ASP A 105 -3.60 2.11 4.54
N THR A 106 -3.63 1.01 5.27
CA THR A 106 -3.74 -0.35 4.69
C THR A 106 -5.16 -0.71 4.24
N HIS A 107 -6.10 0.23 4.33
CA HIS A 107 -7.51 0.07 3.96
C HIS A 107 -8.02 1.26 3.14
N LEU A 108 -7.15 1.89 2.36
CA LEU A 108 -7.50 2.99 1.45
C LEU A 108 -6.89 2.74 0.08
N GLY A 109 -7.71 2.55 -0.93
CA GLY A 109 -7.26 2.30 -2.29
C GLY A 109 -8.37 2.39 -3.34
N GLY A 110 -8.06 2.00 -4.57
CA GLY A 110 -8.97 2.05 -5.71
C GLY A 110 -10.29 1.32 -5.51
N ASP A 111 -10.32 0.26 -4.70
CA ASP A 111 -11.55 -0.46 -4.34
C ASP A 111 -12.57 0.44 -3.60
N ASP A 112 -12.09 1.38 -2.77
CA ASP A 112 -12.98 2.34 -2.09
C ASP A 112 -13.59 3.34 -3.08
N PHE A 113 -12.81 3.73 -4.08
CA PHE A 113 -13.29 4.60 -5.17
C PHE A 113 -14.35 3.88 -6.00
N ASP A 114 -14.13 2.60 -6.33
CA ASP A 114 -15.10 1.76 -7.04
C ASP A 114 -16.38 1.62 -6.23
N GLN A 115 -16.28 1.42 -4.92
CA GLN A 115 -17.44 1.33 -4.03
C GLN A 115 -18.29 2.60 -4.05
N ARG A 116 -17.67 3.80 -4.06
CA ARG A 116 -18.41 5.08 -4.18
C ARG A 116 -19.17 5.19 -5.49
N ILE A 117 -18.59 4.69 -6.58
CA ILE A 117 -19.27 4.66 -7.89
C ILE A 117 -20.41 3.66 -7.85
N MET A 118 -20.20 2.46 -7.31
CA MET A 118 -21.23 1.43 -7.17
C MET A 118 -22.44 1.95 -6.37
N ASP A 119 -22.18 2.55 -5.21
CA ASP A 119 -23.23 3.10 -4.35
C ASP A 119 -24.05 4.16 -5.09
N TRP A 120 -23.38 5.06 -5.81
CA TRP A 120 -24.06 6.06 -6.64
C TRP A 120 -24.88 5.43 -7.76
N LEU A 121 -24.37 4.42 -8.48
CA LEU A 121 -25.10 3.73 -9.54
C LEU A 121 -26.35 3.02 -9.01
N ILE A 122 -26.24 2.40 -7.83
CA ILE A 122 -27.39 1.75 -7.15
C ILE A 122 -28.46 2.78 -6.79
N GLU A 123 -28.05 3.93 -6.23
CA GLU A 123 -28.96 5.00 -5.89
C GLU A 123 -29.68 5.59 -7.11
N GLU A 124 -28.95 5.87 -8.19
CA GLU A 124 -29.53 6.40 -9.42
C GLU A 124 -30.48 5.39 -10.08
N PHE A 125 -30.12 4.11 -10.10
CA PHE A 125 -31.01 3.05 -10.62
C PHE A 125 -32.28 2.92 -9.77
N LYS A 126 -32.16 3.00 -8.45
CA LYS A 126 -33.29 2.96 -7.53
C LYS A 126 -34.22 4.17 -7.74
N LYS A 127 -33.69 5.36 -7.99
CA LYS A 127 -34.49 6.55 -8.31
C LYS A 127 -35.24 6.41 -9.63
N ASP A 128 -34.59 5.81 -10.64
CA ASP A 128 -35.17 5.67 -11.99
C ASP A 128 -36.16 4.49 -12.10
N GLN A 129 -35.80 3.31 -11.56
CA GLN A 129 -36.55 2.06 -11.75
C GLN A 129 -37.29 1.60 -10.47
N GLY A 130 -37.08 2.24 -9.32
CA GLY A 130 -37.69 1.86 -8.05
C GLY A 130 -37.13 0.55 -7.45
N ILE A 131 -36.06 -0.01 -8.00
CA ILE A 131 -35.48 -1.30 -7.62
C ILE A 131 -34.14 -1.08 -6.94
N ASP A 132 -33.95 -1.74 -5.80
CA ASP A 132 -32.69 -1.73 -5.06
C ASP A 132 -31.83 -2.92 -5.46
N LEU A 133 -30.64 -2.66 -6.04
CA LEU A 133 -29.72 -3.68 -6.49
C LEU A 133 -28.76 -4.19 -5.40
N SER A 134 -28.78 -3.60 -4.20
CA SER A 134 -27.83 -3.92 -3.12
C SER A 134 -27.92 -5.36 -2.60
N GLY A 135 -29.08 -6.03 -2.79
CA GLY A 135 -29.28 -7.42 -2.42
C GLY A 135 -28.96 -8.45 -3.51
N ASP A 136 -28.69 -8.02 -4.74
CA ASP A 136 -28.45 -8.92 -5.88
C ASP A 136 -26.94 -9.10 -6.10
N LYS A 137 -26.40 -10.26 -5.69
CA LYS A 137 -24.97 -10.57 -5.82
C LYS A 137 -24.45 -10.54 -7.26
N THR A 138 -25.29 -10.94 -8.22
CA THR A 138 -24.91 -10.93 -9.64
C THR A 138 -24.86 -9.51 -10.17
N ALA A 139 -25.84 -8.69 -9.82
CA ALA A 139 -25.85 -7.27 -10.15
C ALA A 139 -24.63 -6.54 -9.51
N LEU A 140 -24.34 -6.81 -8.23
CA LEU A 140 -23.20 -6.21 -7.52
C LEU A 140 -21.87 -6.54 -8.19
N GLN A 141 -21.65 -7.78 -8.64
CA GLN A 141 -20.40 -8.15 -9.34
C GLN A 141 -20.28 -7.38 -10.66
N ARG A 142 -21.35 -7.27 -11.43
CA ARG A 142 -21.35 -6.52 -12.69
C ARG A 142 -21.17 -5.01 -12.47
N LEU A 143 -21.76 -4.47 -11.40
CA LEU A 143 -21.58 -3.08 -11.00
C LEU A 143 -20.15 -2.81 -10.60
N LYS A 144 -19.47 -3.72 -9.87
CA LYS A 144 -18.07 -3.59 -9.49
C LYS A 144 -17.16 -3.50 -10.72
N GLU A 145 -17.31 -4.42 -11.66
CA GLU A 145 -16.53 -4.43 -12.91
C GLU A 145 -16.78 -3.16 -13.74
N ALA A 146 -18.02 -2.69 -13.81
CA ALA A 146 -18.38 -1.48 -14.52
C ALA A 146 -17.86 -0.21 -13.82
N ALA A 147 -17.87 -0.17 -12.48
CA ALA A 147 -17.36 0.94 -11.70
C ALA A 147 -15.85 1.11 -11.89
N GLU A 148 -15.08 0.03 -11.80
CA GLU A 148 -13.64 0.05 -12.07
C GLU A 148 -13.36 0.51 -13.50
N LYS A 149 -14.05 -0.07 -14.48
CA LYS A 149 -13.88 0.29 -15.89
C LYS A 149 -14.14 1.77 -16.16
N VAL A 150 -15.28 2.30 -15.67
CA VAL A 150 -15.64 3.71 -15.89
C VAL A 150 -14.71 4.65 -15.14
N LYS A 151 -14.22 4.28 -13.96
CA LYS A 151 -13.20 5.02 -13.21
C LYS A 151 -11.92 5.17 -14.02
N ILE A 152 -11.41 4.08 -14.60
CA ILE A 152 -10.22 4.08 -15.45
C ILE A 152 -10.45 4.95 -16.69
N GLU A 153 -11.58 4.81 -17.37
CA GLU A 153 -11.91 5.58 -18.57
C GLU A 153 -11.96 7.08 -18.28
N LEU A 154 -12.56 7.49 -17.16
CA LEU A 154 -12.66 8.90 -16.74
C LEU A 154 -11.31 9.53 -16.37
N SER A 155 -10.25 8.78 -16.24
CA SER A 155 -8.89 9.34 -16.16
C SER A 155 -8.44 10.00 -17.46
N SER A 156 -9.01 9.59 -18.61
CA SER A 156 -8.65 10.10 -19.94
C SER A 156 -9.73 11.00 -20.56
N VAL A 157 -11.03 10.69 -20.30
CA VAL A 157 -12.16 11.42 -20.87
C VAL A 157 -12.95 12.20 -19.82
N GLN A 158 -13.80 13.14 -20.25
CA GLN A 158 -14.60 13.97 -19.34
C GLN A 158 -15.94 13.32 -18.93
N LYS A 159 -16.41 12.36 -19.72
CA LYS A 159 -17.65 11.60 -19.47
C LYS A 159 -17.53 10.21 -20.07
N ALA A 160 -18.14 9.24 -19.40
CA ALA A 160 -18.21 7.87 -19.88
C ALA A 160 -19.58 7.27 -19.54
N GLU A 161 -19.99 6.29 -20.32
CA GLU A 161 -21.31 5.63 -20.19
C GLU A 161 -21.16 4.29 -19.48
N VAL A 162 -21.98 4.07 -18.46
CA VAL A 162 -22.13 2.77 -17.80
C VAL A 162 -23.37 2.11 -18.36
N ASN A 163 -23.20 1.09 -19.19
CA ASN A 163 -24.28 0.35 -19.83
C ASN A 163 -24.26 -1.12 -19.39
N LEU A 164 -25.25 -1.49 -18.59
CA LEU A 164 -25.43 -2.85 -18.06
C LEU A 164 -26.82 -3.37 -18.45
N PRO A 165 -26.94 -3.97 -19.66
CA PRO A 165 -28.21 -4.56 -20.07
C PRO A 165 -28.56 -5.77 -19.21
N PHE A 166 -29.86 -5.97 -18.97
CA PHE A 166 -30.38 -7.09 -18.16
C PHE A 166 -29.72 -7.16 -16.77
N ILE A 167 -29.61 -6.02 -16.09
CA ILE A 167 -28.98 -5.96 -14.75
C ILE A 167 -29.85 -6.66 -13.71
N THR A 168 -31.17 -6.58 -13.85
CA THR A 168 -32.17 -7.27 -13.05
C THR A 168 -33.49 -7.43 -13.83
N ALA A 169 -34.52 -8.00 -13.21
CA ALA A 169 -35.86 -8.12 -13.78
C ALA A 169 -36.91 -8.00 -12.67
N ASP A 170 -38.10 -7.51 -13.03
CA ASP A 170 -39.30 -7.49 -12.20
C ASP A 170 -40.51 -8.07 -12.96
N SER A 171 -41.71 -7.91 -12.40
CA SER A 171 -42.96 -8.38 -13.03
C SER A 171 -43.25 -7.74 -14.38
N SER A 172 -42.66 -6.60 -14.68
CA SER A 172 -42.81 -5.88 -15.96
C SER A 172 -41.77 -6.29 -17.01
N GLY A 173 -40.79 -7.13 -16.62
CA GLY A 173 -39.77 -7.67 -17.51
C GLY A 173 -38.34 -7.25 -17.12
N PRO A 174 -37.37 -7.44 -18.04
CA PRO A 174 -35.97 -7.12 -17.80
C PRO A 174 -35.76 -5.62 -17.64
N LYS A 175 -34.79 -5.27 -16.78
CA LYS A 175 -34.36 -3.90 -16.51
C LYS A 175 -32.91 -3.70 -16.93
N HIS A 176 -32.60 -2.51 -17.40
CA HIS A 176 -31.30 -2.14 -17.92
C HIS A 176 -30.81 -0.90 -17.19
N LEU A 177 -29.51 -0.88 -16.85
CA LEU A 177 -28.88 0.31 -16.33
C LEU A 177 -28.10 0.98 -17.47
N ASN A 178 -28.43 2.23 -17.75
CA ASN A 178 -27.70 3.06 -18.69
C ASN A 178 -27.57 4.47 -18.10
N ILE A 179 -26.37 4.79 -17.59
CA ILE A 179 -26.10 6.04 -16.88
C ILE A 179 -24.78 6.62 -17.39
N THR A 180 -24.78 7.93 -17.64
CA THR A 180 -23.54 8.66 -17.95
C THR A 180 -22.92 9.21 -16.66
N LEU A 181 -21.69 8.82 -16.36
CA LEU A 181 -20.88 9.41 -15.29
C LEU A 181 -19.92 10.44 -15.87
N THR A 182 -19.85 11.61 -15.26
CA THR A 182 -18.87 12.65 -15.62
C THR A 182 -17.69 12.60 -14.68
N ARG A 183 -16.50 13.03 -15.14
CA ARG A 183 -15.30 13.17 -14.29
C ARG A 183 -15.57 14.07 -13.08
N ALA A 184 -16.25 15.20 -13.27
CA ALA A 184 -16.59 16.12 -12.18
C ALA A 184 -17.49 15.45 -11.11
N LYS A 185 -18.43 14.58 -11.53
CA LYS A 185 -19.26 13.82 -10.59
C LYS A 185 -18.44 12.76 -9.86
N LEU A 186 -17.56 12.05 -10.56
CA LEU A 186 -16.62 11.09 -9.93
C LEU A 186 -15.75 11.79 -8.89
N GLU A 187 -15.12 12.92 -9.24
CA GLU A 187 -14.29 13.70 -8.32
C GLU A 187 -15.07 14.13 -7.08
N GLN A 188 -16.31 14.55 -7.24
CA GLN A 188 -17.20 14.87 -6.11
C GLN A 188 -17.43 13.66 -5.18
N LEU A 189 -17.63 12.46 -5.76
CA LEU A 189 -17.90 11.24 -5.00
C LEU A 189 -16.71 10.75 -4.18
N VAL A 190 -15.48 11.07 -4.61
CA VAL A 190 -14.25 10.49 -4.05
C VAL A 190 -13.30 11.53 -3.43
N MET A 191 -13.67 12.79 -3.40
CA MET A 191 -12.83 13.88 -2.89
C MET A 191 -12.32 13.60 -1.47
N ASP A 192 -13.19 13.12 -0.59
CA ASP A 192 -12.84 12.79 0.79
C ASP A 192 -11.81 11.67 0.90
N LEU A 193 -11.84 10.68 -0.03
CA LEU A 193 -10.86 9.60 -0.09
C LEU A 193 -9.47 10.13 -0.48
N VAL A 194 -9.42 11.02 -1.46
CA VAL A 194 -8.16 11.66 -1.86
C VAL A 194 -7.63 12.56 -0.74
N GLU A 195 -8.49 13.30 -0.05
CA GLU A 195 -8.09 14.15 1.07
C GLU A 195 -7.54 13.36 2.25
N LYS A 196 -8.04 12.15 2.52
CA LYS A 196 -7.51 11.26 3.56
C LYS A 196 -6.04 10.89 3.34
N THR A 197 -5.54 10.88 2.11
CA THR A 197 -4.13 10.59 1.83
C THR A 197 -3.19 11.72 2.28
N MET A 198 -3.69 12.94 2.47
CA MET A 198 -2.86 14.09 2.80
C MET A 198 -2.34 14.07 4.23
N GLU A 199 -3.07 13.50 5.18
CA GLU A 199 -2.62 13.43 6.57
C GLU A 199 -1.41 12.48 6.75
N PRO A 200 -1.39 11.26 6.20
CA PRO A 200 -0.18 10.44 6.15
C PRO A 200 1.01 11.15 5.48
N CYS A 201 0.77 11.94 4.43
CA CYS A 201 1.85 12.72 3.78
C CYS A 201 2.45 13.76 4.73
N LYS A 202 1.64 14.50 5.49
CA LYS A 202 2.12 15.44 6.50
C LYS A 202 2.92 14.73 7.58
N GLN A 203 2.42 13.61 8.07
CA GLN A 203 3.08 12.84 9.11
C GLN A 203 4.41 12.26 8.64
N ALA A 204 4.48 11.72 7.41
CA ALA A 204 5.73 11.21 6.85
C ALA A 204 6.78 12.32 6.70
N LEU A 205 6.40 13.52 6.25
CA LEU A 205 7.29 14.67 6.18
C LEU A 205 7.80 15.09 7.57
N ALA A 206 6.89 15.14 8.57
CA ALA A 206 7.26 15.48 9.95
C ALA A 206 8.22 14.45 10.55
N ASP A 207 7.94 13.15 10.38
CA ASP A 207 8.79 12.05 10.85
C ASP A 207 10.18 12.04 10.18
N ALA A 208 10.26 12.50 8.92
CA ALA A 208 11.52 12.66 8.19
C ALA A 208 12.28 13.95 8.51
N ASP A 209 11.71 14.83 9.34
CA ASP A 209 12.21 16.21 9.58
C ASP A 209 12.40 16.98 8.26
N ARG A 210 11.39 16.93 7.39
CA ARG A 210 11.38 17.57 6.07
C ARG A 210 10.10 18.38 5.87
N LYS A 211 10.23 19.46 5.08
CA LYS A 211 9.10 20.22 4.56
C LYS A 211 8.80 19.78 3.12
N ALA A 212 7.57 19.95 2.66
CA ALA A 212 7.19 19.64 1.28
C ALA A 212 8.10 20.35 0.24
N SER A 213 8.54 21.58 0.53
CA SER A 213 9.45 22.35 -0.33
C SER A 213 10.87 21.77 -0.46
N GLN A 214 11.27 20.86 0.45
CA GLN A 214 12.59 20.21 0.46
C GLN A 214 12.56 18.85 -0.27
N ILE A 215 11.42 18.44 -0.74
CA ILE A 215 11.31 17.25 -1.61
C ILE A 215 11.74 17.64 -3.01
N ASP A 216 12.70 16.98 -3.60
CA ASP A 216 13.19 17.25 -4.95
C ASP A 216 12.26 16.69 -6.00
N GLU A 217 11.77 15.46 -5.81
CA GLU A 217 10.87 14.77 -6.74
C GLU A 217 9.77 14.02 -5.99
N VAL A 218 8.60 13.93 -6.63
CA VAL A 218 7.47 13.11 -6.16
C VAL A 218 7.21 12.02 -7.18
N VAL A 219 7.43 10.78 -6.79
CA VAL A 219 7.25 9.60 -7.63
C VAL A 219 5.88 8.99 -7.35
N LEU A 220 5.04 8.89 -8.39
CA LEU A 220 3.72 8.28 -8.30
C LEU A 220 3.79 6.79 -8.60
N VAL A 221 3.17 6.01 -7.73
CA VAL A 221 3.11 4.55 -7.80
C VAL A 221 1.67 4.09 -7.58
N GLY A 222 1.30 2.97 -8.21
CA GLY A 222 -0.04 2.40 -8.12
C GLY A 222 -1.01 2.98 -9.15
N GLY A 223 -1.90 2.13 -9.67
CA GLY A 223 -2.81 2.48 -10.76
C GLY A 223 -3.78 3.63 -10.43
N GLN A 224 -4.16 3.78 -9.15
CA GLN A 224 -5.08 4.85 -8.72
C GLN A 224 -4.45 6.24 -8.84
N THR A 225 -3.12 6.37 -8.87
CA THR A 225 -2.43 7.65 -9.10
C THR A 225 -2.57 8.20 -10.52
N ARG A 226 -3.10 7.41 -11.46
CA ARG A 226 -3.43 7.88 -12.81
C ARG A 226 -4.61 8.86 -12.83
N MET A 227 -5.42 8.87 -11.77
CA MET A 227 -6.57 9.76 -11.64
C MET A 227 -6.13 11.23 -11.58
N PRO A 228 -6.67 12.12 -12.47
CA PRO A 228 -6.26 13.53 -12.50
C PRO A 228 -6.41 14.26 -11.16
N LEU A 229 -7.48 14.00 -10.42
CA LEU A 229 -7.71 14.58 -9.10
C LEU A 229 -6.59 14.24 -8.12
N VAL A 230 -6.11 12.99 -8.12
CA VAL A 230 -4.98 12.56 -7.25
C VAL A 230 -3.72 13.33 -7.63
N GLN A 231 -3.39 13.40 -8.93
CA GLN A 231 -2.20 14.12 -9.41
C GLN A 231 -2.25 15.61 -9.04
N GLU A 232 -3.41 16.23 -9.18
CA GLU A 232 -3.60 17.64 -8.83
C GLU A 232 -3.43 17.88 -7.32
N LYS A 233 -4.02 17.04 -6.47
CA LYS A 233 -3.87 17.14 -5.00
C LYS A 233 -2.43 16.93 -4.55
N VAL A 234 -1.72 15.96 -5.12
CA VAL A 234 -0.30 15.74 -4.87
C VAL A 234 0.53 16.96 -5.29
N LYS A 235 0.27 17.50 -6.49
CA LYS A 235 0.92 18.73 -6.97
C LYS A 235 0.68 19.90 -6.03
N GLN A 236 -0.55 20.11 -5.59
CA GLN A 236 -0.92 21.18 -4.65
C GLN A 236 -0.20 21.01 -3.31
N PHE A 237 -0.13 19.78 -2.79
CA PHE A 237 0.47 19.47 -1.49
C PHE A 237 1.99 19.66 -1.49
N PHE A 238 2.70 19.13 -2.50
CA PHE A 238 4.17 19.21 -2.59
C PHE A 238 4.66 20.48 -3.30
N GLY A 239 3.77 21.26 -3.93
CA GLY A 239 4.12 22.48 -4.65
C GLY A 239 4.88 22.26 -5.96
N LYS A 240 4.84 21.06 -6.53
CA LYS A 240 5.52 20.67 -7.76
C LYS A 240 4.79 19.59 -8.55
N GLU A 241 5.05 19.49 -9.83
CA GLU A 241 4.53 18.42 -10.67
C GLU A 241 5.12 17.07 -10.24
N PRO A 242 4.29 16.03 -10.07
CA PRO A 242 4.78 14.68 -9.87
C PRO A 242 5.60 14.19 -11.07
N ASN A 243 6.60 13.36 -10.79
CA ASN A 243 7.42 12.74 -11.83
C ASN A 243 6.58 11.80 -12.70
N LYS A 244 6.67 11.96 -14.01
CA LYS A 244 5.97 11.14 -15.02
C LYS A 244 6.92 10.22 -15.80
N GLY A 245 8.17 10.13 -15.39
CA GLY A 245 9.21 9.34 -16.07
C GLY A 245 9.14 7.85 -15.79
N VAL A 246 8.38 7.43 -14.78
CA VAL A 246 8.19 6.01 -14.42
C VAL A 246 6.75 5.58 -14.70
N ASN A 247 6.57 4.32 -15.09
CA ASN A 247 5.23 3.74 -15.21
C ASN A 247 4.75 3.31 -13.83
N PRO A 248 3.67 3.90 -13.27
CA PRO A 248 3.21 3.60 -11.92
C PRO A 248 2.73 2.15 -11.72
N ASP A 249 2.41 1.43 -12.80
CA ASP A 249 1.99 0.03 -12.74
C ASP A 249 3.17 -0.96 -12.74
N GLU A 250 4.34 -0.55 -13.24
CA GLU A 250 5.49 -1.44 -13.47
C GLU A 250 6.69 -1.13 -12.56
N VAL A 251 6.77 0.09 -12.04
CA VAL A 251 7.95 0.58 -11.33
C VAL A 251 8.34 -0.28 -10.12
N VAL A 252 7.36 -0.82 -9.39
CA VAL A 252 7.57 -1.71 -8.25
C VAL A 252 8.19 -3.04 -8.70
N ALA A 253 7.66 -3.63 -9.77
CA ALA A 253 8.17 -4.89 -10.32
C ALA A 253 9.61 -4.74 -10.84
N ILE A 254 9.91 -3.62 -11.51
CA ILE A 254 11.27 -3.28 -11.98
C ILE A 254 12.21 -3.16 -10.77
N GLY A 255 11.80 -2.45 -9.73
CA GLY A 255 12.60 -2.31 -8.50
C GLY A 255 12.84 -3.65 -7.78
N ALA A 256 11.84 -4.52 -7.75
CA ALA A 256 11.99 -5.87 -7.21
C ALA A 256 12.99 -6.70 -8.04
N ALA A 257 12.99 -6.56 -9.37
CA ALA A 257 13.96 -7.21 -10.25
C ALA A 257 15.37 -6.68 -10.02
N ILE A 258 15.55 -5.36 -9.84
CA ILE A 258 16.85 -4.77 -9.47
C ILE A 258 17.34 -5.35 -8.14
N GLN A 259 16.46 -5.45 -7.13
CA GLN A 259 16.82 -6.05 -5.85
C GLN A 259 17.23 -7.52 -5.99
N ALA A 260 16.59 -8.28 -6.87
CA ALA A 260 17.00 -9.65 -7.17
C ALA A 260 18.40 -9.70 -7.78
N GLY A 261 18.72 -8.79 -8.70
CA GLY A 261 20.05 -8.61 -9.27
C GLY A 261 21.11 -8.25 -8.22
N VAL A 262 20.78 -7.39 -7.25
CA VAL A 262 21.65 -7.05 -6.11
C VAL A 262 21.95 -8.31 -5.27
N LEU A 263 20.92 -9.09 -4.94
CA LEU A 263 21.07 -10.31 -4.15
C LEU A 263 21.91 -11.39 -4.86
N LYS A 264 21.89 -11.42 -6.19
CA LYS A 264 22.73 -12.32 -7.01
C LYS A 264 24.12 -11.77 -7.30
N GLY A 265 24.40 -10.52 -6.94
CA GLY A 265 25.69 -9.85 -7.20
C GLY A 265 25.86 -9.38 -8.65
N GLU A 266 24.79 -9.36 -9.45
CA GLU A 266 24.76 -8.86 -10.82
C GLU A 266 24.69 -7.33 -10.86
N VAL A 267 23.98 -6.73 -9.91
CA VAL A 267 23.93 -5.29 -9.66
C VAL A 267 24.81 -4.99 -8.45
N LYS A 268 25.80 -4.11 -8.63
CA LYS A 268 26.77 -3.73 -7.60
C LYS A 268 26.56 -2.28 -7.19
N ASP A 269 27.18 -1.93 -6.07
CA ASP A 269 27.22 -0.55 -5.55
C ASP A 269 25.82 0.03 -5.23
N VAL A 270 24.90 -0.82 -4.78
CA VAL A 270 23.57 -0.44 -4.27
C VAL A 270 23.47 -0.79 -2.81
N LEU A 271 23.21 0.22 -1.97
CA LEU A 271 22.93 0.09 -0.54
C LEU A 271 21.51 0.53 -0.26
N LEU A 272 20.72 -0.38 0.29
CA LEU A 272 19.33 -0.13 0.67
C LEU A 272 19.19 -0.14 2.19
N LEU A 273 18.74 0.98 2.77
CA LEU A 273 18.45 1.15 4.18
C LEU A 273 16.96 1.45 4.34
N ASP A 274 16.25 0.52 4.94
CA ASP A 274 14.80 0.63 5.19
C ASP A 274 14.52 0.95 6.68
N VAL A 275 13.26 1.14 7.04
CA VAL A 275 12.83 1.51 8.39
C VAL A 275 11.75 0.56 8.91
N THR A 276 11.58 0.52 10.24
CA THR A 276 10.41 -0.12 10.85
C THR A 276 9.18 0.77 10.61
N PRO A 277 8.07 0.25 10.04
CA PRO A 277 6.89 1.09 9.77
C PRO A 277 6.11 1.42 11.04
N LEU A 278 6.20 0.57 12.06
CA LEU A 278 5.46 0.66 13.32
C LEU A 278 6.40 0.49 14.50
N THR A 279 6.06 1.14 15.61
CA THR A 279 6.77 1.02 16.89
C THR A 279 6.69 -0.41 17.43
N LEU A 280 7.83 -0.93 17.88
CA LEU A 280 7.94 -2.19 18.62
C LEU A 280 8.13 -1.88 20.09
N GLY A 281 7.40 -2.57 20.94
CA GLY A 281 7.44 -2.37 22.38
C GLY A 281 7.03 -3.61 23.17
N ILE A 282 6.94 -3.44 24.48
CA ILE A 282 6.46 -4.48 25.40
C ILE A 282 5.36 -3.92 26.30
N GLU A 283 4.51 -4.82 26.78
CA GLU A 283 3.56 -4.50 27.85
C GLU A 283 4.30 -4.32 29.17
N THR A 284 3.98 -3.25 29.88
CA THR A 284 4.49 -2.97 31.21
C THR A 284 3.34 -2.84 32.24
N LEU A 285 3.67 -2.61 33.52
CA LEU A 285 2.71 -2.52 34.59
C LEU A 285 1.53 -1.57 34.23
N GLY A 286 0.30 -2.05 34.49
CA GLY A 286 -0.91 -1.31 34.15
C GLY A 286 -1.41 -1.49 32.73
N GLY A 287 -0.85 -2.45 31.96
CA GLY A 287 -1.27 -2.72 30.58
C GLY A 287 -0.79 -1.66 29.58
N VAL A 288 0.26 -0.92 29.91
CA VAL A 288 0.82 0.16 29.08
C VAL A 288 1.74 -0.45 28.02
N ALA A 289 1.62 0.02 26.77
CA ALA A 289 2.57 -0.28 25.72
C ALA A 289 3.80 0.62 25.83
N THR A 290 4.93 0.06 26.25
CA THR A 290 6.20 0.78 26.42
C THR A 290 7.05 0.61 25.16
N PRO A 291 7.32 1.69 24.40
CA PRO A 291 8.13 1.64 23.19
C PRO A 291 9.57 1.24 23.47
N LEU A 292 10.13 0.39 22.63
CA LEU A 292 11.57 0.04 22.62
C LEU A 292 12.24 0.52 21.34
N ILE A 293 11.66 0.20 20.18
CA ILE A 293 12.14 0.64 18.86
C ILE A 293 11.01 1.46 18.25
N ASN A 294 11.24 2.75 18.10
CA ASN A 294 10.23 3.65 17.54
C ASN A 294 10.04 3.38 16.04
N ARG A 295 8.84 3.65 15.53
CA ARG A 295 8.60 3.68 14.08
C ARG A 295 9.62 4.56 13.38
N ASN A 296 9.86 4.28 12.11
CA ASN A 296 10.84 4.96 11.28
C ASN A 296 12.30 4.86 11.78
N THR A 297 12.60 3.87 12.65
CA THR A 297 13.99 3.53 12.98
C THR A 297 14.60 2.71 11.86
N THR A 298 15.77 3.13 11.37
CA THR A 298 16.52 2.41 10.31
C THR A 298 16.85 0.99 10.75
N ILE A 299 16.68 0.04 9.84
CA ILE A 299 16.95 -1.38 10.05
C ILE A 299 18.17 -1.83 9.20
N PRO A 300 19.01 -2.77 9.71
CA PRO A 300 18.84 -3.56 10.96
C PRO A 300 19.12 -2.74 12.22
N THR A 301 18.36 -3.02 13.29
CA THR A 301 18.53 -2.35 14.59
C THR A 301 18.32 -3.33 15.74
N SER A 302 18.84 -2.97 16.92
CA SER A 302 18.57 -3.68 18.18
C SER A 302 18.48 -2.70 19.33
N LYS A 303 17.66 -3.04 20.33
CA LYS A 303 17.48 -2.22 21.54
C LYS A 303 17.46 -3.12 22.77
N THR A 304 18.23 -2.73 23.78
CA THR A 304 18.23 -3.34 25.11
C THR A 304 17.77 -2.30 26.13
N GLN A 305 16.87 -2.70 27.02
CA GLN A 305 16.40 -1.86 28.12
C GLN A 305 16.25 -2.72 29.38
N VAL A 306 16.65 -2.16 30.52
CA VAL A 306 16.50 -2.79 31.83
C VAL A 306 15.15 -2.40 32.40
N PHE A 307 14.44 -3.40 32.93
CA PHE A 307 13.19 -3.26 33.66
C PHE A 307 13.34 -3.88 35.03
N SER A 308 12.56 -3.40 36.00
CA SER A 308 12.44 -4.02 37.33
C SER A 308 11.19 -4.91 37.41
N THR A 309 11.21 -5.88 38.27
CA THR A 309 10.02 -6.67 38.63
C THR A 309 8.98 -5.80 39.34
N ALA A 310 7.69 -6.16 39.21
CA ALA A 310 6.59 -5.44 39.86
C ALA A 310 6.50 -5.71 41.37
N ALA A 311 7.10 -6.82 41.85
CA ALA A 311 7.11 -7.22 43.26
C ALA A 311 8.46 -7.83 43.64
N ASP A 312 8.80 -7.75 44.95
CA ASP A 312 10.00 -8.39 45.48
C ASP A 312 9.89 -9.92 45.37
N ASN A 313 11.02 -10.56 45.03
CA ASN A 313 11.14 -12.01 44.85
C ASN A 313 10.20 -12.60 43.78
N GLN A 314 9.84 -11.81 42.77
CA GLN A 314 9.09 -12.30 41.62
C GLN A 314 9.95 -13.31 40.84
N PRO A 315 9.53 -14.60 40.73
CA PRO A 315 10.39 -15.65 40.17
C PRO A 315 10.45 -15.62 38.64
N SER A 316 9.45 -15.05 38.00
CA SER A 316 9.37 -14.98 36.53
C SER A 316 8.60 -13.75 36.08
N VAL A 317 8.79 -13.36 34.83
CA VAL A 317 8.05 -12.29 34.17
C VAL A 317 7.58 -12.72 32.78
N GLU A 318 6.31 -12.48 32.45
CA GLU A 318 5.81 -12.63 31.10
C GLU A 318 6.20 -11.38 30.31
N ILE A 319 6.90 -11.59 29.19
CA ILE A 319 7.20 -10.56 28.20
C ILE A 319 6.17 -10.65 27.09
N HIS A 320 5.34 -9.63 26.96
CA HIS A 320 4.36 -9.48 25.90
C HIS A 320 4.87 -8.46 24.87
N VAL A 321 5.27 -8.95 23.70
CA VAL A 321 5.83 -8.12 22.61
C VAL A 321 4.72 -7.59 21.73
N LEU A 322 4.78 -6.28 21.47
CA LEU A 322 3.74 -5.50 20.81
C LEU A 322 4.26 -4.75 19.57
N GLN A 323 3.38 -4.55 18.62
CA GLN A 323 3.60 -3.65 17.49
C GLN A 323 2.43 -2.70 17.33
N GLY A 324 2.70 -1.39 17.25
CA GLY A 324 1.69 -0.34 17.03
C GLY A 324 1.97 0.93 17.81
N GLU A 325 1.08 1.92 17.60
CA GLU A 325 1.23 3.30 18.11
C GLU A 325 0.26 3.62 19.25
N ARG A 326 -0.54 2.65 19.72
CA ARG A 326 -1.52 2.89 20.77
C ARG A 326 -0.87 2.83 22.16
N PRO A 327 -1.30 3.69 23.11
CA PRO A 327 -0.69 3.74 24.44
C PRO A 327 -0.97 2.50 25.31
N MET A 328 -2.07 1.76 25.04
CA MET A 328 -2.42 0.57 25.79
C MET A 328 -2.05 -0.70 25.03
N ALA A 329 -1.54 -1.71 25.74
CA ALA A 329 -1.10 -2.98 25.15
C ALA A 329 -2.23 -3.71 24.40
N ALA A 330 -3.45 -3.69 24.95
CA ALA A 330 -4.62 -4.36 24.38
C ALA A 330 -5.03 -3.80 23.00
N ASP A 331 -4.67 -2.55 22.70
CA ASP A 331 -5.02 -1.85 21.47
C ASP A 331 -3.95 -2.00 20.36
N ASN A 332 -2.85 -2.70 20.68
CA ASN A 332 -1.75 -2.96 19.76
C ASN A 332 -1.72 -4.41 19.29
N ARG A 333 -0.99 -4.66 18.22
CA ARG A 333 -0.81 -6.02 17.70
C ARG A 333 0.16 -6.81 18.56
N THR A 334 -0.28 -7.96 19.08
CA THR A 334 0.60 -8.93 19.74
C THR A 334 1.49 -9.60 18.71
N LEU A 335 2.81 -9.54 18.89
CA LEU A 335 3.79 -10.30 18.12
C LEU A 335 4.12 -11.64 18.78
N GLY A 336 4.17 -11.67 20.11
CA GLY A 336 4.44 -12.89 20.87
C GLY A 336 4.42 -12.66 22.36
N ARG A 337 4.42 -13.77 23.10
CA ARG A 337 4.53 -13.82 24.57
C ARG A 337 5.54 -14.90 24.94
N PHE A 338 6.39 -14.62 25.91
CA PHE A 338 7.32 -15.59 26.45
C PHE A 338 7.62 -15.27 27.92
N ILE A 339 8.06 -16.30 28.67
CA ILE A 339 8.34 -16.17 30.08
C ILE A 339 9.86 -16.14 30.26
N LEU A 340 10.33 -15.20 31.06
CA LEU A 340 11.71 -15.16 31.59
C LEU A 340 11.67 -15.58 33.03
N ASP A 341 12.43 -16.65 33.39
CA ASP A 341 12.60 -17.20 34.71
C ASP A 341 13.89 -16.70 35.35
#